data_1d83edcbb8990b65986cf3c89aaf4e7a
#
_entry.id   1d83edcbb8990b65986cf3c89aaf4e7a
#
_cell.length_a   1.000
_cell.length_b   1.000
_cell.length_c   1.000
_cell.angle_alpha   90.00
_cell.angle_beta   90.00
_cell.angle_gamma   90.00
#
_symmetry.space_group_name_H-M   'P 1'
#
loop_
_entity.id
_entity.type
_entity.pdbx_description
1 polymer ?
#
loop_
_entity_poly.entity_id
_entity_poly.type
_entity_poly.pdbx_seq_one_letter_code
_entity_poly.pdbx_strand_id
1 'polypeptide(L)'
;MRKSKLTLTFLLSLCSFLGIDAAKINVNHVHPMFWWSGMHSTELQIMIHGMGLGVYDVQLKNAKDIELKSVNKFDNKNYIILYVDTKGAPAQTFSIDLVNGKKVVKSIPYELKERKSLRLGNFDASDVMYLLMPDRFAQGFTDKQKVPMYAKAEREKTWNRKVDMARHGGDLAGMSQHMDYLRELGITAIWPTPTLSNDMAEMSYHGYAITDYYQTDPRLGTNEDYKSFVQIAHNNGIKVIKDIVFNHCGSFNFLFADRPADDWFNYDSKYTQTGYKTSAAGDNHASCLDKQLTVDGWFVETMPDFNGKNKLVADYLIQASKWWVEYAGVDGFRQDTYPYNDFNFMKRWCHEMDEEYPGFNIVGETWVNNNVGVSYWQKDSKLAAPLNSELKTVMDFPLMYLLTSVVDEETDEWDNGLAKLYAYLSQDMVYANTNNLLTFLANHDTDRFQPTKEKAENITRYKQALALLLTLRGTPQLYYGDEIGMYANKSVNDGALRQDFPGGWAEDKNNAFTKEGRTKLQNEYFDFSKRLLNWRKGNKAVAYGTLTHYAIRNGVYVYSRLYKGQRVTVLINGTSKPQTVDASIYEEVLPSLSAFDVMTGKRRTFNDKITLGAREVVIMDYGPTPNPSL
;
A
#
# COMPACT_ATOMS: atom_id res chain seq x y z
N MET A 1 -36.15 13.29 -88.35
CA MET A 1 -37.14 12.19 -88.35
C MET A 1 -36.41 10.83 -88.33
N ARG A 2 -36.19 10.22 -87.20
CA ARG A 2 -35.95 8.79 -87.05
C ARG A 2 -36.20 8.42 -85.59
N LYS A 3 -37.20 7.60 -85.35
CA LYS A 3 -37.59 7.02 -84.07
C LYS A 3 -36.56 5.92 -83.72
N SER A 4 -35.92 5.96 -82.59
CA SER A 4 -35.15 4.86 -82.06
C SER A 4 -35.88 4.26 -80.86
N LYS A 5 -36.16 2.98 -80.94
CA LYS A 5 -36.79 2.17 -79.90
C LYS A 5 -35.76 1.88 -78.82
N LEU A 6 -36.12 2.18 -77.56
CA LEU A 6 -35.34 1.75 -76.38
C LEU A 6 -35.79 0.35 -75.98
N THR A 7 -34.89 -0.61 -76.06
CA THR A 7 -35.07 -1.98 -75.55
C THR A 7 -34.62 -2.01 -74.11
N LEU A 8 -35.56 -2.32 -73.19
CA LEU A 8 -35.31 -2.46 -71.77
C LEU A 8 -34.82 -3.87 -71.50
N THR A 9 -33.53 -4.01 -71.15
CA THR A 9 -32.92 -5.29 -70.77
C THR A 9 -32.99 -5.42 -69.25
N PHE A 10 -33.75 -6.37 -68.75
CA PHE A 10 -33.78 -6.73 -67.31
C PHE A 10 -32.49 -7.50 -66.97
N LEU A 11 -31.56 -6.89 -66.19
CA LEU A 11 -30.49 -7.60 -65.56
C LEU A 11 -30.98 -8.19 -64.24
N LEU A 12 -31.12 -9.49 -64.18
CA LEU A 12 -31.21 -10.23 -62.93
C LEU A 12 -29.84 -10.18 -62.23
N SER A 13 -29.78 -9.37 -61.19
CA SER A 13 -28.64 -9.37 -60.29
C SER A 13 -28.70 -10.61 -59.40
N LEU A 14 -27.83 -11.58 -59.67
CA LEU A 14 -27.54 -12.70 -58.80
C LEU A 14 -26.83 -12.15 -57.56
N CYS A 15 -27.51 -11.98 -56.44
CA CYS A 15 -26.90 -11.80 -55.14
C CYS A 15 -26.12 -13.06 -54.78
N SER A 16 -24.85 -13.08 -55.13
CA SER A 16 -23.89 -14.00 -54.52
C SER A 16 -23.83 -13.68 -53.02
N PHE A 17 -24.39 -14.56 -52.21
CA PHE A 17 -24.12 -14.63 -50.79
C PHE A 17 -22.62 -14.95 -50.66
N LEU A 18 -21.79 -13.88 -50.59
CA LEU A 18 -20.45 -14.01 -50.04
C LEU A 18 -20.65 -14.41 -48.57
N GLY A 19 -20.28 -15.64 -48.27
CA GLY A 19 -20.16 -16.12 -46.89
C GLY A 19 -19.28 -15.13 -46.15
N ILE A 20 -19.90 -14.35 -45.29
CA ILE A 20 -19.17 -13.59 -44.27
C ILE A 20 -18.52 -14.68 -43.40
N ASP A 21 -17.24 -14.94 -43.59
CA ASP A 21 -16.45 -15.67 -42.62
C ASP A 21 -16.79 -15.08 -41.26
N ALA A 22 -17.39 -15.88 -40.38
CA ALA A 22 -17.75 -15.43 -39.04
C ALA A 22 -16.48 -14.93 -38.41
N ALA A 23 -16.37 -13.60 -38.26
CA ALA A 23 -15.22 -12.96 -37.62
C ALA A 23 -14.93 -13.72 -36.34
N LYS A 24 -13.71 -14.22 -36.20
CA LYS A 24 -13.29 -15.04 -35.07
C LYS A 24 -13.59 -14.25 -33.78
N ILE A 25 -14.54 -14.70 -32.96
CA ILE A 25 -14.91 -14.05 -31.73
C ILE A 25 -13.66 -13.97 -30.84
N ASN A 26 -13.20 -12.77 -30.57
CA ASN A 26 -12.03 -12.53 -29.73
C ASN A 26 -12.49 -12.17 -28.31
N VAL A 27 -11.88 -12.82 -27.32
CA VAL A 27 -12.03 -12.53 -25.90
C VAL A 27 -10.73 -11.92 -25.44
N ASN A 28 -10.76 -10.67 -25.01
CA ASN A 28 -9.59 -9.92 -24.60
C ASN A 28 -9.27 -10.16 -23.13
N HIS A 29 -10.30 -10.12 -22.27
CA HIS A 29 -10.16 -10.30 -20.83
C HIS A 29 -11.22 -11.25 -20.29
N VAL A 30 -10.84 -12.07 -19.32
CA VAL A 30 -11.72 -12.82 -18.42
C VAL A 30 -11.23 -12.55 -17.01
N HIS A 31 -12.00 -11.81 -16.22
CA HIS A 31 -11.63 -11.41 -14.87
C HIS A 31 -12.65 -11.87 -13.83
N PRO A 32 -12.17 -12.57 -12.76
CA PRO A 32 -10.83 -13.13 -12.59
C PRO A 32 -10.54 -14.22 -13.63
N MET A 33 -9.26 -14.44 -13.92
CA MET A 33 -8.83 -15.42 -14.95
C MET A 33 -9.17 -16.87 -14.56
N PHE A 34 -9.28 -17.13 -13.27
CA PHE A 34 -9.66 -18.37 -12.60
C PHE A 34 -10.03 -18.04 -11.16
N TRP A 35 -10.67 -18.99 -10.47
CA TRP A 35 -11.03 -18.82 -9.06
C TRP A 35 -10.69 -20.07 -8.25
N TRP A 36 -11.11 -20.13 -6.99
CA TRP A 36 -10.89 -21.28 -6.11
C TRP A 36 -12.21 -21.85 -5.61
N SER A 37 -12.27 -23.18 -5.48
CA SER A 37 -13.33 -23.87 -4.75
C SER A 37 -13.13 -23.68 -3.25
N GLY A 38 -14.23 -23.70 -2.48
CA GLY A 38 -14.16 -23.62 -1.01
C GLY A 38 -13.87 -22.23 -0.44
N MET A 39 -14.06 -21.17 -1.22
CA MET A 39 -14.09 -19.81 -0.71
C MET A 39 -15.31 -19.60 0.20
N HIS A 40 -15.17 -18.78 1.26
CA HIS A 40 -16.28 -18.43 2.13
C HIS A 40 -17.35 -17.65 1.35
N SER A 41 -16.94 -16.68 0.54
CA SER A 41 -17.82 -16.00 -0.41
C SER A 41 -18.05 -16.87 -1.64
N THR A 42 -19.27 -17.43 -1.78
CA THR A 42 -19.61 -18.36 -2.87
C THR A 42 -20.11 -17.68 -4.14
N GLU A 43 -20.56 -16.42 -4.04
CA GLU A 43 -20.96 -15.62 -5.22
C GLU A 43 -19.70 -15.12 -5.93
N LEU A 44 -19.53 -15.56 -7.17
CA LEU A 44 -18.40 -15.21 -8.03
C LEU A 44 -18.88 -14.38 -9.21
N GLN A 45 -18.37 -13.16 -9.35
CA GLN A 45 -18.53 -12.35 -10.56
C GLN A 45 -17.46 -12.73 -11.58
N ILE A 46 -17.86 -13.02 -12.81
CA ILE A 46 -16.93 -13.24 -13.93
C ILE A 46 -17.23 -12.20 -15.00
N MET A 47 -16.28 -11.32 -15.25
CA MET A 47 -16.33 -10.34 -16.33
C MET A 47 -15.65 -10.91 -17.58
N ILE A 48 -16.32 -10.81 -18.72
CA ILE A 48 -15.76 -11.19 -20.02
C ILE A 48 -15.82 -9.95 -20.91
N HIS A 49 -14.67 -9.55 -21.44
CA HIS A 49 -14.52 -8.40 -22.32
C HIS A 49 -13.94 -8.83 -23.68
N GLY A 50 -14.51 -8.28 -24.74
CA GLY A 50 -14.08 -8.49 -26.12
C GLY A 50 -15.13 -7.95 -27.09
N MET A 51 -14.73 -7.66 -28.32
CA MET A 51 -15.57 -6.97 -29.29
C MET A 51 -16.89 -7.69 -29.56
N GLY A 52 -18.02 -7.05 -29.29
CA GLY A 52 -19.38 -7.49 -29.63
C GLY A 52 -19.87 -8.73 -28.87
N LEU A 53 -19.28 -9.11 -27.74
CA LEU A 53 -19.66 -10.31 -26.98
C LEU A 53 -21.07 -10.24 -26.39
N GLY A 54 -21.53 -9.06 -26.01
CA GLY A 54 -22.79 -8.82 -25.32
C GLY A 54 -24.06 -9.13 -26.13
N VAL A 55 -23.92 -9.45 -27.41
CA VAL A 55 -25.07 -9.89 -28.25
C VAL A 55 -25.41 -11.36 -28.02
N TYR A 56 -24.48 -12.14 -27.45
CA TYR A 56 -24.66 -13.58 -27.22
C TYR A 56 -25.30 -13.88 -25.87
N ASP A 57 -25.99 -14.99 -25.76
CA ASP A 57 -26.42 -15.54 -24.48
C ASP A 57 -25.33 -16.42 -23.89
N VAL A 58 -25.43 -16.69 -22.57
CA VAL A 58 -24.44 -17.44 -21.81
C VAL A 58 -25.06 -18.75 -21.32
N GLN A 59 -24.33 -19.84 -21.47
CA GLN A 59 -24.66 -21.14 -20.86
C GLN A 59 -23.41 -21.73 -20.21
N LEU A 60 -23.57 -22.36 -19.05
CA LEU A 60 -22.48 -23.13 -18.42
C LEU A 60 -22.57 -24.59 -18.92
N LYS A 61 -21.39 -25.17 -19.23
CA LYS A 61 -21.27 -26.56 -19.65
C LYS A 61 -20.23 -27.28 -18.79
N ASN A 62 -20.55 -28.49 -18.38
CA ASN A 62 -19.72 -29.32 -17.49
C ASN A 62 -19.43 -28.62 -16.13
N ALA A 63 -20.38 -27.82 -15.65
CA ALA A 63 -20.27 -27.04 -14.42
C ALA A 63 -20.97 -27.80 -13.27
N LYS A 64 -20.24 -28.70 -12.61
CA LYS A 64 -20.79 -29.49 -11.50
C LYS A 64 -20.94 -28.63 -10.27
N ASP A 65 -22.15 -28.60 -9.70
CA ASP A 65 -22.49 -27.82 -8.48
C ASP A 65 -22.17 -26.33 -8.62
N ILE A 66 -22.23 -25.77 -9.83
CA ILE A 66 -22.12 -24.35 -10.14
C ILE A 66 -23.42 -23.89 -10.78
N GLU A 67 -24.06 -22.85 -10.18
CA GLU A 67 -25.30 -22.29 -10.69
C GLU A 67 -25.07 -20.92 -11.30
N LEU A 68 -25.56 -20.71 -12.54
CA LEU A 68 -25.58 -19.39 -13.17
C LEU A 68 -26.73 -18.55 -12.56
N LYS A 69 -26.42 -17.55 -11.76
CA LYS A 69 -27.40 -16.69 -11.06
C LYS A 69 -27.94 -15.56 -11.94
N SER A 70 -27.05 -14.88 -12.66
CA SER A 70 -27.43 -13.77 -13.53
C SER A 70 -26.40 -13.51 -14.62
N VAL A 71 -26.86 -12.85 -15.70
CA VAL A 71 -26.02 -12.35 -16.77
C VAL A 71 -26.37 -10.86 -16.99
N ASN A 72 -25.42 -9.98 -16.75
CA ASN A 72 -25.57 -8.56 -16.97
C ASN A 72 -25.03 -8.22 -18.36
N LYS A 73 -25.87 -7.57 -19.17
CA LYS A 73 -25.54 -7.06 -20.50
C LYS A 73 -25.70 -5.55 -20.51
N PHE A 74 -24.89 -4.87 -21.30
CA PHE A 74 -24.77 -3.42 -21.33
C PHE A 74 -25.12 -2.88 -22.73
N ASP A 75 -25.32 -1.58 -22.85
CA ASP A 75 -25.40 -0.91 -24.14
C ASP A 75 -24.09 -1.04 -24.91
N ASN A 76 -22.96 -0.96 -24.23
CA ASN A 76 -21.68 -1.40 -24.78
C ASN A 76 -21.66 -2.93 -24.92
N LYS A 77 -21.75 -3.41 -26.16
CA LYS A 77 -21.79 -4.86 -26.45
C LYS A 77 -20.43 -5.56 -26.28
N ASN A 78 -19.40 -4.89 -25.82
CA ASN A 78 -18.11 -5.50 -25.59
C ASN A 78 -18.00 -6.25 -24.24
N TYR A 79 -19.04 -6.17 -23.40
CA TYR A 79 -19.05 -6.77 -22.07
C TYR A 79 -20.15 -7.78 -21.84
N ILE A 80 -19.81 -8.80 -21.08
CA ILE A 80 -20.73 -9.70 -20.38
C ILE A 80 -20.19 -9.83 -18.94
N ILE A 81 -21.05 -9.59 -17.94
CA ILE A 81 -20.72 -9.87 -16.54
C ILE A 81 -21.74 -10.87 -16.02
N LEU A 82 -21.25 -12.04 -15.61
CA LEU A 82 -22.09 -13.09 -15.04
C LEU A 82 -21.76 -13.28 -13.55
N TYR A 83 -22.79 -13.69 -12.81
CA TYR A 83 -22.65 -14.18 -11.44
C TYR A 83 -22.93 -15.66 -11.41
N VAL A 84 -22.04 -16.40 -10.76
CA VAL A 84 -22.24 -17.84 -10.50
C VAL A 84 -22.15 -18.09 -8.99
N ASP A 85 -22.95 -19.04 -8.50
CA ASP A 85 -22.81 -19.57 -7.15
C ASP A 85 -21.92 -20.82 -7.22
N THR A 86 -20.84 -20.79 -6.44
CA THR A 86 -19.85 -21.88 -6.37
C THR A 86 -19.99 -22.71 -5.09
N LYS A 87 -21.09 -22.55 -4.35
CA LYS A 87 -21.33 -23.22 -3.07
C LYS A 87 -21.27 -24.75 -3.21
N GLY A 88 -20.29 -25.35 -2.55
CA GLY A 88 -20.09 -26.80 -2.59
C GLY A 88 -19.47 -27.33 -3.90
N ALA A 89 -19.16 -26.45 -4.86
CA ALA A 89 -18.55 -26.86 -6.11
C ALA A 89 -17.12 -27.39 -5.88
N PRO A 90 -16.77 -28.57 -6.42
CA PRO A 90 -15.39 -29.07 -6.35
C PRO A 90 -14.47 -28.29 -7.30
N ALA A 91 -13.17 -28.45 -7.10
CA ALA A 91 -12.17 -28.00 -8.08
C ALA A 91 -12.43 -28.69 -9.43
N GLN A 92 -12.53 -27.90 -10.50
CA GLN A 92 -12.90 -28.37 -11.82
C GLN A 92 -12.59 -27.35 -12.92
N THR A 93 -12.60 -27.80 -14.17
CA THR A 93 -12.66 -26.89 -15.32
C THR A 93 -14.04 -27.05 -15.97
N PHE A 94 -14.74 -25.95 -16.13
CA PHE A 94 -16.02 -25.88 -16.84
C PHE A 94 -15.93 -24.92 -18.03
N SER A 95 -16.95 -24.87 -18.86
CA SER A 95 -17.01 -23.97 -20.01
C SER A 95 -18.10 -22.92 -19.83
N ILE A 96 -17.75 -21.66 -20.13
CA ILE A 96 -18.69 -20.57 -20.33
C ILE A 96 -18.92 -20.46 -21.83
N ASP A 97 -20.07 -20.99 -22.31
CA ASP A 97 -20.40 -21.02 -23.72
C ASP A 97 -21.21 -19.78 -24.11
N LEU A 98 -20.72 -19.02 -25.07
CA LEU A 98 -21.48 -17.97 -25.74
C LEU A 98 -22.31 -18.59 -26.84
N VAL A 99 -23.61 -18.32 -26.83
CA VAL A 99 -24.55 -18.97 -27.73
C VAL A 99 -25.37 -17.96 -28.54
N ASN A 100 -25.65 -18.30 -29.81
CA ASN A 100 -26.59 -17.60 -30.66
C ASN A 100 -27.74 -18.56 -30.96
N GLY A 101 -28.88 -18.39 -30.29
CA GLY A 101 -29.96 -19.35 -30.27
C GLY A 101 -29.48 -20.71 -29.73
N LYS A 102 -29.51 -21.76 -30.61
CA LYS A 102 -29.03 -23.08 -30.21
C LYS A 102 -27.55 -23.35 -30.55
N LYS A 103 -26.88 -22.44 -31.23
CA LYS A 103 -25.51 -22.63 -31.71
C LYS A 103 -24.51 -22.03 -30.72
N VAL A 104 -23.59 -22.86 -30.21
CA VAL A 104 -22.39 -22.37 -29.49
C VAL A 104 -21.48 -21.71 -30.50
N VAL A 105 -21.17 -20.43 -30.27
CA VAL A 105 -20.31 -19.63 -31.14
C VAL A 105 -18.89 -19.49 -30.55
N LYS A 106 -18.78 -19.60 -29.23
CA LYS A 106 -17.49 -19.55 -28.52
C LYS A 106 -17.63 -20.31 -27.20
N SER A 107 -16.64 -21.14 -26.87
CA SER A 107 -16.48 -21.76 -25.55
C SER A 107 -15.26 -21.17 -24.88
N ILE A 108 -15.42 -20.70 -23.63
CA ILE A 108 -14.37 -20.11 -22.80
C ILE A 108 -14.14 -21.05 -21.62
N PRO A 109 -13.00 -21.76 -21.54
CA PRO A 109 -12.70 -22.60 -20.41
C PRO A 109 -12.46 -21.73 -19.16
N TYR A 110 -13.03 -22.14 -18.02
CA TYR A 110 -12.86 -21.49 -16.76
C TYR A 110 -12.52 -22.50 -15.66
N GLU A 111 -11.50 -22.19 -14.85
CA GLU A 111 -10.98 -23.10 -13.84
C GLU A 111 -11.37 -22.66 -12.44
N LEU A 112 -11.98 -23.57 -11.65
CA LEU A 112 -11.99 -23.51 -10.21
C LEU A 112 -10.85 -24.39 -9.69
N LYS A 113 -9.83 -23.76 -9.14
CA LYS A 113 -8.68 -24.45 -8.53
C LYS A 113 -9.02 -24.99 -7.16
N GLU A 114 -8.34 -26.03 -6.75
CA GLU A 114 -8.39 -26.46 -5.36
C GLU A 114 -7.77 -25.37 -4.46
N ARG A 115 -8.51 -24.93 -3.45
CA ARG A 115 -8.00 -23.98 -2.45
C ARG A 115 -7.06 -24.72 -1.50
N LYS A 116 -5.79 -24.38 -1.56
CA LYS A 116 -4.80 -24.89 -0.60
C LYS A 116 -4.92 -24.09 0.70
N SER A 117 -4.57 -24.74 1.83
CA SER A 117 -4.47 -23.99 3.09
C SER A 117 -3.41 -22.88 2.93
N LEU A 118 -3.87 -21.64 2.95
CA LEU A 118 -2.98 -20.49 2.92
C LEU A 118 -2.29 -20.35 4.28
N ARG A 119 -0.99 -20.09 4.27
CA ARG A 119 -0.37 -19.44 5.40
C ARG A 119 -0.83 -17.99 5.34
N LEU A 120 -1.91 -17.68 6.04
CA LEU A 120 -2.34 -16.30 6.19
C LEU A 120 -1.32 -15.59 7.08
N GLY A 121 -0.56 -14.70 6.47
CA GLY A 121 0.20 -13.70 7.18
C GLY A 121 -0.73 -12.62 7.72
N ASN A 122 -0.25 -11.88 8.65
CA ASN A 122 -0.87 -10.66 9.14
C ASN A 122 0.25 -9.76 9.67
N PHE A 123 0.11 -8.46 9.53
CA PHE A 123 1.03 -7.50 10.14
C PHE A 123 0.37 -6.80 11.33
N ASP A 124 1.15 -6.40 12.31
CA ASP A 124 0.69 -5.69 13.48
C ASP A 124 1.80 -4.80 14.10
N ALA A 125 1.56 -4.27 15.29
CA ALA A 125 2.51 -3.40 15.99
C ALA A 125 3.88 -4.04 16.31
N SER A 126 4.05 -5.35 16.17
CA SER A 126 5.36 -6.00 16.32
C SER A 126 6.24 -5.88 15.09
N ASP A 127 5.63 -5.55 13.95
CA ASP A 127 6.35 -5.41 12.69
C ASP A 127 7.04 -4.05 12.54
N VAL A 128 7.99 -4.02 11.64
CA VAL A 128 8.56 -2.79 11.06
C VAL A 128 8.37 -2.89 9.55
N MET A 129 7.59 -1.96 9.02
CA MET A 129 7.27 -1.91 7.61
C MET A 129 8.31 -1.07 6.84
N TYR A 130 8.74 -1.55 5.68
CA TYR A 130 9.67 -0.84 4.80
C TYR A 130 8.97 -0.48 3.51
N LEU A 131 8.66 0.81 3.34
CA LEU A 131 8.08 1.35 2.11
C LEU A 131 9.19 1.53 1.07
N LEU A 132 9.03 0.92 -0.09
CA LEU A 132 9.94 1.10 -1.22
C LEU A 132 9.19 1.28 -2.54
N MET A 133 9.87 1.90 -3.49
CA MET A 133 9.39 2.04 -4.87
C MET A 133 10.13 1.05 -5.77
N PRO A 134 9.42 0.06 -6.36
CA PRO A 134 10.05 -0.97 -7.20
C PRO A 134 10.93 -0.39 -8.31
N ASP A 135 10.41 0.61 -9.03
CA ASP A 135 11.13 1.29 -10.13
C ASP A 135 12.42 1.99 -9.69
N ARG A 136 12.58 2.31 -8.39
CA ARG A 136 13.66 3.14 -7.82
C ARG A 136 14.58 2.40 -6.86
N PHE A 137 14.31 1.14 -6.57
CA PHE A 137 15.07 0.40 -5.58
C PHE A 137 16.26 -0.34 -6.18
N ALA A 138 16.01 -1.26 -7.11
CA ALA A 138 17.08 -1.99 -7.78
C ALA A 138 16.62 -2.63 -9.09
N GLN A 139 17.51 -2.72 -10.06
CA GLN A 139 17.32 -3.40 -11.33
C GLN A 139 17.91 -4.81 -11.28
N GLY A 140 17.07 -5.83 -11.39
CA GLY A 140 17.50 -7.22 -11.46
C GLY A 140 17.70 -7.72 -12.89
N PHE A 141 16.91 -7.19 -13.83
CA PHE A 141 17.04 -7.51 -15.25
C PHE A 141 17.94 -6.48 -15.95
N THR A 142 19.21 -6.79 -16.12
CA THR A 142 20.21 -5.89 -16.68
C THR A 142 20.10 -5.70 -18.19
N ASP A 143 19.62 -6.72 -18.92
CA ASP A 143 19.39 -6.65 -20.37
C ASP A 143 17.90 -6.60 -20.67
N LYS A 144 17.34 -5.40 -20.58
CA LYS A 144 15.89 -5.18 -20.73
C LYS A 144 15.37 -5.40 -22.14
N GLN A 145 16.21 -5.33 -23.15
CA GLN A 145 15.81 -5.65 -24.54
C GLN A 145 15.52 -7.14 -24.72
N LYS A 146 16.12 -7.99 -23.89
CA LYS A 146 15.87 -9.44 -23.86
C LYS A 146 14.76 -9.86 -22.90
N VAL A 147 14.20 -8.93 -22.12
CA VAL A 147 13.12 -9.26 -21.17
C VAL A 147 11.79 -9.25 -21.93
N PRO A 148 11.14 -10.42 -22.11
CA PRO A 148 9.87 -10.53 -22.85
C PRO A 148 8.76 -9.63 -22.26
N MET A 149 8.91 -9.22 -21.02
CA MET A 149 7.97 -8.38 -20.27
C MET A 149 7.90 -6.95 -20.82
N TYR A 150 9.04 -6.33 -21.13
CA TYR A 150 9.06 -4.98 -21.75
C TYR A 150 8.38 -4.95 -23.12
N ALA A 151 8.44 -6.07 -23.87
CA ALA A 151 7.74 -6.18 -25.13
C ALA A 151 6.22 -6.17 -24.99
N LYS A 152 5.68 -6.50 -23.80
CA LYS A 152 4.24 -6.50 -23.53
C LYS A 152 3.72 -5.13 -23.10
N ALA A 153 4.57 -4.22 -22.64
CA ALA A 153 4.16 -2.84 -22.39
C ALA A 153 3.74 -2.18 -23.71
N GLU A 154 2.61 -1.54 -23.72
CA GLU A 154 2.12 -0.83 -24.93
C GLU A 154 2.69 0.60 -25.01
N ARG A 155 2.83 1.25 -23.83
CA ARG A 155 3.24 2.65 -23.66
C ARG A 155 4.49 2.73 -22.79
N GLU A 156 5.12 3.92 -22.72
CA GLU A 156 6.32 4.20 -21.91
C GLU A 156 7.33 3.02 -21.83
N LYS A 157 7.83 2.60 -23.03
CA LYS A 157 8.68 1.41 -23.20
C LYS A 157 10.15 1.63 -22.86
N THR A 158 10.52 2.86 -22.53
CA THR A 158 11.90 3.26 -22.23
C THR A 158 12.02 3.73 -20.78
N TRP A 159 13.21 3.66 -20.23
CA TRP A 159 13.55 4.23 -18.93
C TRP A 159 14.66 5.27 -19.09
N ASN A 160 14.67 6.26 -18.22
CA ASN A 160 15.68 7.32 -18.24
C ASN A 160 15.93 7.86 -16.83
N ARG A 161 16.97 7.35 -16.18
CA ARG A 161 17.38 7.75 -14.81
C ARG A 161 17.83 9.22 -14.68
N LYS A 162 17.94 9.96 -15.80
CA LYS A 162 18.28 11.39 -15.79
C LYS A 162 17.05 12.29 -15.68
N VAL A 163 15.87 11.73 -15.77
CA VAL A 163 14.58 12.44 -15.71
C VAL A 163 13.78 11.92 -14.53
N ASP A 164 13.67 12.72 -13.49
CA ASP A 164 13.04 12.33 -12.21
C ASP A 164 11.68 11.67 -12.35
N MET A 165 10.85 12.14 -13.28
CA MET A 165 9.48 11.66 -13.49
C MET A 165 9.38 10.49 -14.48
N ALA A 166 10.49 10.08 -15.12
CA ALA A 166 10.51 8.91 -16.00
C ALA A 166 10.66 7.60 -15.21
N ARG A 167 10.43 6.47 -15.87
CA ARG A 167 10.83 5.17 -15.31
C ARG A 167 12.35 5.06 -15.24
N HIS A 168 12.87 4.49 -14.16
CA HIS A 168 14.28 4.23 -13.93
C HIS A 168 14.67 2.77 -14.10
N GLY A 169 13.67 1.89 -14.06
CA GLY A 169 13.82 0.49 -14.46
C GLY A 169 14.21 -0.48 -13.37
N GLY A 170 13.98 -0.17 -12.12
CA GLY A 170 13.96 -1.16 -11.05
C GLY A 170 12.80 -2.16 -11.25
N ASP A 171 12.88 -3.34 -10.64
CA ASP A 171 11.97 -4.45 -10.89
C ASP A 171 11.90 -5.45 -9.70
N LEU A 172 10.98 -6.43 -9.82
CA LEU A 172 10.77 -7.48 -8.81
C LEU A 172 12.01 -8.35 -8.57
N ALA A 173 12.78 -8.59 -9.62
CA ALA A 173 14.01 -9.38 -9.51
C ALA A 173 15.08 -8.59 -8.71
N GLY A 174 15.21 -7.29 -8.96
CA GLY A 174 16.10 -6.41 -8.20
C GLY A 174 15.71 -6.33 -6.72
N MET A 175 14.42 -6.20 -6.41
CA MET A 175 13.95 -6.26 -5.03
C MET A 175 14.29 -7.62 -4.38
N SER A 176 14.07 -8.71 -5.10
CA SER A 176 14.34 -10.07 -4.60
C SER A 176 15.82 -10.31 -4.29
N GLN A 177 16.72 -9.75 -5.09
CA GLN A 177 18.18 -9.86 -4.92
C GLN A 177 18.69 -9.17 -3.65
N HIS A 178 17.93 -8.21 -3.10
CA HIS A 178 18.33 -7.43 -1.92
C HIS A 178 17.56 -7.79 -0.64
N MET A 179 16.91 -8.96 -0.59
CA MET A 179 16.21 -9.42 0.63
C MET A 179 17.14 -9.60 1.83
N ASP A 180 18.37 -10.03 1.61
CA ASP A 180 19.36 -10.18 2.68
C ASP A 180 19.70 -8.83 3.33
N TYR A 181 19.78 -7.74 2.55
CA TYR A 181 19.97 -6.39 3.06
C TYR A 181 18.83 -5.99 4.01
N LEU A 182 17.58 -6.21 3.59
CA LEU A 182 16.41 -5.87 4.38
C LEU A 182 16.30 -6.74 5.66
N ARG A 183 16.62 -8.03 5.54
CA ARG A 183 16.69 -8.94 6.69
C ARG A 183 17.78 -8.50 7.67
N GLU A 184 18.97 -8.17 7.18
CA GLU A 184 20.08 -7.66 8.00
C GLU A 184 19.72 -6.37 8.72
N LEU A 185 19.05 -5.45 8.04
CA LEU A 185 18.57 -4.19 8.61
C LEU A 185 17.57 -4.44 9.76
N GLY A 186 16.82 -5.53 9.73
CA GLY A 186 15.82 -5.87 10.76
C GLY A 186 14.38 -5.58 10.34
N ILE A 187 14.12 -5.43 9.04
CA ILE A 187 12.78 -5.27 8.48
C ILE A 187 11.98 -6.57 8.61
N THR A 188 10.69 -6.46 8.92
CA THR A 188 9.79 -7.61 9.07
C THR A 188 8.62 -7.59 8.09
N ALA A 189 8.36 -6.46 7.43
CA ALA A 189 7.36 -6.33 6.39
C ALA A 189 7.83 -5.37 5.30
N ILE A 190 7.56 -5.68 4.04
CA ILE A 190 7.81 -4.80 2.88
C ILE A 190 6.48 -4.31 2.33
N TRP A 191 6.40 -3.02 2.07
CA TRP A 191 5.32 -2.38 1.32
C TRP A 191 5.91 -1.76 0.05
N PRO A 192 5.88 -2.48 -1.10
CA PRO A 192 6.16 -1.87 -2.39
C PRO A 192 5.00 -0.95 -2.80
N THR A 193 5.27 0.21 -3.40
CA THR A 193 4.22 0.98 -4.11
C THR A 193 3.56 0.11 -5.19
N PRO A 194 2.39 0.48 -5.76
CA PRO A 194 1.61 -0.46 -6.56
C PRO A 194 2.42 -1.16 -7.65
N THR A 195 2.31 -2.48 -7.70
CA THR A 195 3.00 -3.35 -8.66
C THR A 195 2.10 -3.81 -9.80
N LEU A 196 0.82 -3.40 -9.79
CA LEU A 196 -0.13 -3.72 -10.85
C LEU A 196 0.18 -2.94 -12.12
N SER A 197 -0.30 -3.45 -13.26
CA SER A 197 -0.12 -2.82 -14.56
C SER A 197 -0.49 -1.33 -14.51
N ASN A 198 0.44 -0.49 -14.91
CA ASN A 198 0.28 0.96 -15.01
C ASN A 198 0.78 1.43 -16.38
N ASP A 199 0.07 1.00 -17.44
CA ASP A 199 0.47 1.24 -18.81
C ASP A 199 -0.05 2.59 -19.33
N MET A 200 0.37 3.66 -18.64
CA MET A 200 0.07 5.05 -18.99
C MET A 200 1.13 5.61 -19.97
N ALA A 201 0.82 6.72 -20.63
CA ALA A 201 1.67 7.31 -21.65
C ALA A 201 3.00 7.84 -21.08
N GLU A 202 2.94 8.36 -19.84
CA GLU A 202 4.07 8.95 -19.12
C GLU A 202 3.85 8.89 -17.61
N MET A 203 4.92 9.10 -16.84
CA MET A 203 4.92 9.10 -15.37
C MET A 203 4.40 7.79 -14.74
N SER A 204 4.40 6.69 -15.47
CA SER A 204 3.82 5.42 -15.02
C SER A 204 4.66 4.70 -13.94
N TYR A 205 5.85 5.21 -13.62
CA TYR A 205 6.77 4.63 -12.64
C TYR A 205 6.18 4.49 -11.23
N HIS A 206 5.24 5.37 -10.86
CA HIS A 206 4.69 5.40 -9.51
C HIS A 206 3.68 4.27 -9.21
N GLY A 207 3.02 3.71 -10.24
CA GLY A 207 2.12 2.56 -10.10
C GLY A 207 0.65 2.90 -9.77
N TYR A 208 0.31 4.15 -9.41
CA TYR A 208 -1.02 4.49 -8.88
C TYR A 208 -2.11 4.65 -9.96
N ALA A 209 -1.77 4.77 -11.25
CA ALA A 209 -2.74 4.83 -12.34
C ALA A 209 -2.96 3.42 -12.94
N ILE A 210 -3.57 2.52 -12.19
CA ILE A 210 -3.70 1.10 -12.53
C ILE A 210 -4.50 0.90 -13.83
N THR A 211 -3.94 0.14 -14.77
CA THR A 211 -4.59 -0.20 -16.04
C THR A 211 -5.11 -1.64 -16.13
N ASP A 212 -4.68 -2.52 -15.22
CA ASP A 212 -5.23 -3.87 -15.05
C ASP A 212 -5.04 -4.35 -13.60
N TYR A 213 -6.15 -4.75 -12.95
CA TYR A 213 -6.15 -5.16 -11.53
C TYR A 213 -5.71 -6.60 -11.30
N TYR A 214 -5.58 -7.41 -12.36
CA TYR A 214 -5.20 -8.82 -12.29
C TYR A 214 -3.82 -9.11 -12.90
N GLN A 215 -3.12 -8.07 -13.37
CA GLN A 215 -1.80 -8.19 -13.98
C GLN A 215 -0.76 -7.35 -13.24
N THR A 216 0.39 -7.94 -12.99
CA THR A 216 1.60 -7.22 -12.61
C THR A 216 2.06 -6.34 -13.77
N ASP A 217 2.61 -5.16 -13.48
CA ASP A 217 3.18 -4.30 -14.52
C ASP A 217 4.29 -5.05 -15.28
N PRO A 218 4.19 -5.16 -16.61
CA PRO A 218 5.14 -5.94 -17.40
C PRO A 218 6.58 -5.43 -17.32
N ARG A 219 6.78 -4.19 -16.86
CA ARG A 219 8.12 -3.61 -16.68
C ARG A 219 8.72 -3.98 -15.32
N LEU A 220 7.90 -4.42 -14.36
CA LEU A 220 8.36 -4.93 -13.07
C LEU A 220 8.53 -6.45 -13.07
N GLY A 221 7.70 -7.16 -13.84
CA GLY A 221 7.68 -8.62 -13.90
C GLY A 221 6.34 -9.18 -14.34
N THR A 222 6.21 -10.50 -14.23
CA THR A 222 4.96 -11.25 -14.44
C THR A 222 4.24 -11.47 -13.11
N ASN A 223 3.01 -12.00 -13.16
CA ASN A 223 2.31 -12.46 -11.96
C ASN A 223 3.10 -13.55 -11.20
N GLU A 224 3.75 -14.47 -11.94
CA GLU A 224 4.59 -15.51 -11.33
C GLU A 224 5.85 -14.92 -10.69
N ASP A 225 6.45 -13.86 -11.26
CA ASP A 225 7.57 -13.16 -10.63
C ASP A 225 7.12 -12.47 -9.34
N TYR A 226 5.92 -11.87 -9.31
CA TYR A 226 5.36 -11.28 -8.08
C TYR A 226 5.13 -12.34 -7.00
N LYS A 227 4.54 -13.47 -7.36
CA LYS A 227 4.36 -14.61 -6.44
C LYS A 227 5.69 -15.14 -5.93
N SER A 228 6.69 -15.25 -6.81
CA SER A 228 8.05 -15.66 -6.44
C SER A 228 8.71 -14.67 -5.48
N PHE A 229 8.54 -13.37 -5.72
CA PHE A 229 9.00 -12.30 -4.82
C PHE A 229 8.39 -12.44 -3.42
N VAL A 230 7.07 -12.66 -3.32
CA VAL A 230 6.39 -12.89 -2.02
C VAL A 230 6.97 -14.13 -1.33
N GLN A 231 7.19 -15.22 -2.05
CA GLN A 231 7.78 -16.45 -1.47
C GLN A 231 9.23 -16.23 -1.01
N ILE A 232 10.03 -15.46 -1.75
CA ILE A 232 11.41 -15.11 -1.36
C ILE A 232 11.39 -14.26 -0.09
N ALA A 233 10.48 -13.27 0.02
CA ALA A 233 10.31 -12.48 1.22
C ALA A 233 9.94 -13.36 2.43
N HIS A 234 8.96 -14.25 2.27
CA HIS A 234 8.56 -15.20 3.32
C HIS A 234 9.70 -16.11 3.77
N ASN A 235 10.53 -16.60 2.85
CA ASN A 235 11.70 -17.43 3.16
C ASN A 235 12.75 -16.66 3.97
N ASN A 236 12.74 -15.33 3.89
CA ASN A 236 13.58 -14.43 4.69
C ASN A 236 12.90 -13.94 5.98
N GLY A 237 11.69 -14.44 6.29
CA GLY A 237 10.92 -14.03 7.46
C GLY A 237 10.32 -12.63 7.33
N ILE A 238 10.14 -12.15 6.10
CA ILE A 238 9.62 -10.81 5.78
C ILE A 238 8.23 -10.98 5.14
N LYS A 239 7.26 -10.23 5.63
CA LYS A 239 5.89 -10.15 5.13
C LYS A 239 5.81 -9.23 3.93
N VAL A 240 4.79 -9.38 3.09
CA VAL A 240 4.55 -8.51 1.94
C VAL A 240 3.18 -7.85 2.04
N ILE A 241 3.16 -6.54 2.09
CA ILE A 241 1.96 -5.71 2.11
C ILE A 241 1.75 -5.16 0.70
N LYS A 242 0.66 -5.56 0.05
CA LYS A 242 0.37 -5.12 -1.31
C LYS A 242 -0.32 -3.77 -1.29
N ASP A 243 0.22 -2.80 -2.03
CA ASP A 243 -0.44 -1.52 -2.26
C ASP A 243 -1.52 -1.68 -3.34
N ILE A 244 -2.72 -1.22 -3.05
CA ILE A 244 -3.87 -1.26 -3.95
C ILE A 244 -4.59 0.08 -3.99
N VAL A 245 -5.25 0.36 -5.12
CA VAL A 245 -5.93 1.62 -5.40
C VAL A 245 -7.35 1.32 -5.85
N PHE A 246 -8.34 1.60 -5.00
CA PHE A 246 -9.75 1.36 -5.33
C PHE A 246 -10.52 2.62 -5.68
N ASN A 247 -9.98 3.78 -5.32
CA ASN A 247 -10.61 5.06 -5.62
C ASN A 247 -10.67 5.34 -7.13
N HIS A 248 -9.59 5.09 -7.83
CA HIS A 248 -9.44 5.44 -9.24
C HIS A 248 -8.62 4.40 -10.00
N CYS A 249 -8.62 4.51 -11.32
CA CYS A 249 -7.70 3.78 -12.19
C CYS A 249 -6.99 4.73 -13.17
N GLY A 250 -6.11 4.22 -13.99
CA GLY A 250 -5.56 4.99 -15.10
C GLY A 250 -6.56 5.14 -16.26
N SER A 251 -6.56 6.26 -16.97
CA SER A 251 -7.48 6.49 -18.11
C SER A 251 -7.28 5.51 -19.27
N PHE A 252 -6.16 4.79 -19.31
CA PHE A 252 -5.93 3.70 -20.27
C PHE A 252 -6.36 2.31 -19.75
N ASN A 253 -6.97 2.24 -18.56
CA ASN A 253 -7.65 1.03 -18.12
C ASN A 253 -8.81 0.72 -19.05
N PHE A 254 -8.94 -0.53 -19.53
CA PHE A 254 -10.01 -0.93 -20.43
C PHE A 254 -11.41 -0.71 -19.83
N LEU A 255 -11.53 -0.77 -18.49
CA LEU A 255 -12.77 -0.47 -17.79
C LEU A 255 -13.22 0.98 -17.96
N PHE A 256 -12.29 1.92 -18.23
CA PHE A 256 -12.61 3.31 -18.53
C PHE A 256 -12.61 3.58 -20.04
N ALA A 257 -11.57 3.15 -20.75
CA ALA A 257 -11.40 3.43 -22.17
C ALA A 257 -12.50 2.83 -23.06
N ASP A 258 -13.01 1.65 -22.67
CA ASP A 258 -14.14 0.96 -23.33
C ASP A 258 -15.19 0.52 -22.29
N ARG A 259 -15.57 1.42 -21.38
CA ARG A 259 -16.38 1.12 -20.19
C ARG A 259 -17.70 0.43 -20.47
N PRO A 260 -18.17 -0.44 -19.57
CA PRO A 260 -19.47 -1.13 -19.71
C PRO A 260 -20.65 -0.16 -19.76
N ALA A 261 -20.64 0.86 -18.89
CA ALA A 261 -21.63 1.92 -18.77
C ALA A 261 -21.01 3.16 -18.11
N ASP A 262 -21.66 4.33 -18.29
CA ASP A 262 -21.13 5.60 -17.75
C ASP A 262 -21.15 5.65 -16.22
N ASP A 263 -22.08 4.95 -15.56
CA ASP A 263 -22.22 4.87 -14.10
C ASP A 263 -21.15 4.00 -13.39
N TRP A 264 -20.20 3.45 -14.14
CA TRP A 264 -19.01 2.78 -13.57
C TRP A 264 -18.05 3.77 -12.91
N PHE A 265 -18.10 5.02 -13.37
CA PHE A 265 -17.26 6.09 -12.85
C PHE A 265 -18.13 7.25 -12.37
N ASN A 266 -17.70 7.91 -11.31
CA ASN A 266 -18.40 9.05 -10.75
C ASN A 266 -18.51 10.19 -11.77
N TYR A 267 -19.55 11.02 -11.63
CA TYR A 267 -19.94 12.08 -12.57
C TYR A 267 -20.20 11.60 -14.01
N ASP A 268 -20.78 10.39 -14.15
CA ASP A 268 -21.07 9.79 -15.46
C ASP A 268 -19.85 9.79 -16.39
N SER A 269 -18.70 9.42 -15.84
CA SER A 269 -17.42 9.37 -16.54
C SER A 269 -16.91 10.72 -17.06
N LYS A 270 -17.33 11.83 -16.46
CA LYS A 270 -16.87 13.19 -16.80
C LYS A 270 -15.95 13.73 -15.72
N TYR A 271 -14.79 14.21 -16.12
CA TYR A 271 -13.84 14.79 -15.19
C TYR A 271 -14.46 15.92 -14.36
N THR A 272 -14.48 15.72 -13.06
CA THR A 272 -14.84 16.72 -12.04
C THR A 272 -13.83 16.58 -10.92
N GLN A 273 -12.99 17.60 -10.72
CA GLN A 273 -11.88 17.53 -9.77
C GLN A 273 -12.37 17.37 -8.33
N THR A 274 -11.70 16.51 -7.55
CA THR A 274 -11.98 16.36 -6.11
C THR A 274 -11.75 17.65 -5.33
N GLY A 275 -12.52 17.85 -4.27
CA GLY A 275 -12.32 18.96 -3.35
C GLY A 275 -11.10 18.86 -2.46
N TYR A 276 -10.42 17.70 -2.40
CA TYR A 276 -9.28 17.41 -1.51
C TYR A 276 -9.54 17.72 -0.03
N LYS A 277 -10.78 17.57 0.44
CA LYS A 277 -11.19 17.90 1.82
C LYS A 277 -11.51 16.66 2.65
N THR A 278 -10.51 15.81 2.88
CA THR A 278 -10.67 14.54 3.63
C THR A 278 -11.31 14.72 5.01
N SER A 279 -11.15 15.88 5.65
CA SER A 279 -11.85 16.21 6.90
C SER A 279 -13.36 16.30 6.76
N ALA A 280 -13.90 16.55 5.56
CA ALA A 280 -15.34 16.68 5.34
C ALA A 280 -16.11 15.37 5.62
N ALA A 281 -15.46 14.21 5.52
CA ALA A 281 -16.10 12.92 5.73
C ALA A 281 -16.69 12.77 7.16
N GLY A 282 -15.93 13.17 8.18
CA GLY A 282 -16.35 13.10 9.59
C GLY A 282 -16.94 14.41 10.14
N ASP A 283 -16.97 15.47 9.35
CA ASP A 283 -17.45 16.78 9.79
C ASP A 283 -18.98 16.89 9.66
N ASN A 284 -19.66 17.05 10.80
CA ASN A 284 -21.11 17.22 10.85
C ASN A 284 -21.60 18.55 10.26
N HIS A 285 -20.71 19.52 10.07
CA HIS A 285 -21.00 20.85 9.53
C HIS A 285 -20.60 21.00 8.06
N ALA A 286 -19.88 20.04 7.50
CA ALA A 286 -19.48 20.09 6.10
C ALA A 286 -20.70 20.08 5.17
N SER A 287 -20.64 20.91 4.13
CA SER A 287 -21.70 20.95 3.10
C SER A 287 -21.80 19.60 2.36
N CYS A 288 -23.01 19.28 1.88
CA CYS A 288 -23.20 18.10 1.03
C CYS A 288 -22.31 18.16 -0.22
N LEU A 289 -22.11 19.36 -0.78
CA LEU A 289 -21.24 19.55 -1.95
C LEU A 289 -19.79 19.20 -1.66
N ASP A 290 -19.21 19.66 -0.53
CA ASP A 290 -17.82 19.35 -0.18
C ASP A 290 -17.62 17.87 0.10
N LYS A 291 -18.58 17.22 0.77
CA LYS A 291 -18.58 15.76 0.98
C LYS A 291 -18.60 15.02 -0.36
N GLN A 292 -19.51 15.38 -1.25
CA GLN A 292 -19.63 14.76 -2.56
C GLN A 292 -18.39 14.99 -3.42
N LEU A 293 -17.90 16.22 -3.53
CA LEU A 293 -16.69 16.52 -4.31
C LEU A 293 -15.44 15.80 -3.76
N THR A 294 -15.38 15.57 -2.45
CA THR A 294 -14.26 14.82 -1.87
C THR A 294 -14.32 13.35 -2.24
N VAL A 295 -15.49 12.71 -2.17
CA VAL A 295 -15.65 11.26 -2.36
C VAL A 295 -15.83 10.87 -3.83
N ASP A 296 -16.58 11.67 -4.60
CA ASP A 296 -16.92 11.33 -5.99
C ASP A 296 -16.00 12.05 -7.01
N GLY A 297 -15.18 13.02 -6.57
CA GLY A 297 -14.34 13.82 -7.47
C GLY A 297 -13.01 13.12 -7.82
N TRP A 298 -12.56 13.30 -9.06
CA TRP A 298 -11.33 12.70 -9.58
C TRP A 298 -10.08 13.49 -9.15
N PHE A 299 -8.99 12.81 -8.90
CA PHE A 299 -7.71 13.48 -8.58
C PHE A 299 -7.18 14.32 -9.74
N VAL A 300 -7.11 13.73 -10.92
CA VAL A 300 -6.72 14.36 -12.18
C VAL A 300 -7.49 13.72 -13.32
N GLU A 301 -7.52 14.36 -14.48
CA GLU A 301 -8.24 13.87 -15.66
C GLU A 301 -7.80 12.47 -16.12
N THR A 302 -6.52 12.14 -15.92
CA THR A 302 -5.96 10.84 -16.28
C THR A 302 -6.20 9.73 -15.24
N MET A 303 -6.86 10.04 -14.12
CA MET A 303 -7.21 9.09 -13.05
C MET A 303 -8.71 9.12 -12.78
N PRO A 304 -9.53 8.49 -13.65
CA PRO A 304 -10.99 8.42 -13.47
C PRO A 304 -11.37 7.71 -12.18
N ASP A 305 -12.31 8.32 -11.46
CA ASP A 305 -12.77 7.90 -10.14
C ASP A 305 -13.87 6.85 -10.26
N PHE A 306 -13.68 5.69 -9.63
CA PHE A 306 -14.66 4.61 -9.64
C PHE A 306 -15.89 4.91 -8.80
N ASN A 307 -17.06 4.57 -9.33
CA ASN A 307 -18.30 4.61 -8.56
C ASN A 307 -18.41 3.37 -7.65
N GLY A 308 -17.86 3.44 -6.45
CA GLY A 308 -17.94 2.36 -5.45
C GLY A 308 -19.37 2.03 -4.97
N LYS A 309 -20.37 2.88 -5.27
CA LYS A 309 -21.80 2.62 -5.01
C LYS A 309 -22.40 1.65 -6.04
N ASN A 310 -21.77 1.49 -7.22
CA ASN A 310 -22.16 0.50 -8.20
C ASN A 310 -21.68 -0.90 -7.76
N LYS A 311 -22.64 -1.83 -7.55
CA LYS A 311 -22.34 -3.20 -7.09
C LYS A 311 -21.34 -3.92 -7.99
N LEU A 312 -21.44 -3.75 -9.31
CA LEU A 312 -20.56 -4.44 -10.27
C LEU A 312 -19.12 -3.98 -10.14
N VAL A 313 -18.91 -2.69 -9.91
CA VAL A 313 -17.59 -2.10 -9.64
C VAL A 313 -17.03 -2.57 -8.30
N ALA A 314 -17.85 -2.47 -7.24
CA ALA A 314 -17.45 -2.90 -5.90
C ALA A 314 -17.05 -4.39 -5.87
N ASP A 315 -17.86 -5.26 -6.47
CA ASP A 315 -17.59 -6.70 -6.53
C ASP A 315 -16.30 -7.02 -7.30
N TYR A 316 -16.07 -6.33 -8.43
CA TYR A 316 -14.85 -6.49 -9.23
C TYR A 316 -13.60 -6.16 -8.41
N LEU A 317 -13.59 -5.03 -7.71
CA LEU A 317 -12.43 -4.59 -6.92
C LEU A 317 -12.20 -5.47 -5.68
N ILE A 318 -13.28 -5.84 -4.97
CA ILE A 318 -13.20 -6.75 -3.81
C ILE A 318 -12.64 -8.11 -4.24
N GLN A 319 -13.16 -8.67 -5.32
CA GLN A 319 -12.66 -9.95 -5.85
C GLN A 319 -11.20 -9.88 -6.30
N ALA A 320 -10.77 -8.77 -6.90
CA ALA A 320 -9.37 -8.59 -7.27
C ALA A 320 -8.45 -8.66 -6.03
N SER A 321 -8.85 -8.08 -4.90
CA SER A 321 -8.07 -8.18 -3.66
C SER A 321 -8.00 -9.62 -3.13
N LYS A 322 -9.14 -10.34 -3.08
CA LYS A 322 -9.18 -11.75 -2.67
C LYS A 322 -8.32 -12.62 -3.60
N TRP A 323 -8.36 -12.35 -4.91
CA TRP A 323 -7.54 -13.07 -5.90
C TRP A 323 -6.05 -12.95 -5.61
N TRP A 324 -5.56 -11.76 -5.25
CA TRP A 324 -4.14 -11.56 -4.93
C TRP A 324 -3.72 -12.24 -3.64
N VAL A 325 -4.60 -12.32 -2.62
CA VAL A 325 -4.33 -13.09 -1.40
C VAL A 325 -4.16 -14.57 -1.74
N GLU A 326 -5.13 -15.15 -2.47
CA GLU A 326 -5.10 -16.59 -2.85
C GLU A 326 -3.95 -16.92 -3.82
N TYR A 327 -3.67 -16.02 -4.78
CA TYR A 327 -2.66 -16.25 -5.81
C TYR A 327 -1.24 -16.13 -5.31
N ALA A 328 -0.94 -15.07 -4.57
CA ALA A 328 0.43 -14.71 -4.19
C ALA A 328 0.72 -14.93 -2.70
N GLY A 329 -0.30 -14.99 -1.83
CA GLY A 329 -0.12 -15.17 -0.39
C GLY A 329 0.35 -13.88 0.31
N VAL A 330 -0.13 -12.72 -0.11
CA VAL A 330 0.22 -11.42 0.53
C VAL A 330 -0.31 -11.36 1.96
N ASP A 331 0.39 -10.64 2.85
CA ASP A 331 0.16 -10.63 4.29
C ASP A 331 -0.72 -9.45 4.77
N GLY A 332 -1.07 -8.56 3.87
CA GLY A 332 -1.89 -7.39 4.15
C GLY A 332 -2.04 -6.49 2.94
N PHE A 333 -2.89 -5.48 3.08
CA PHE A 333 -3.03 -4.43 2.09
C PHE A 333 -2.72 -3.05 2.68
N ARG A 334 -2.15 -2.18 1.86
CA ARG A 334 -2.24 -0.73 2.02
C ARG A 334 -3.22 -0.23 0.97
N GLN A 335 -4.26 0.47 1.39
CA GLN A 335 -5.23 1.08 0.50
C GLN A 335 -4.94 2.56 0.35
N ASP A 336 -4.64 2.93 -0.88
CA ASP A 336 -4.42 4.30 -1.32
C ASP A 336 -5.66 5.17 -1.13
N THR A 337 -5.46 6.45 -0.81
CA THR A 337 -6.52 7.47 -0.79
C THR A 337 -7.82 7.04 -0.09
N TYR A 338 -7.70 6.35 1.06
CA TYR A 338 -8.84 5.69 1.74
C TYR A 338 -10.07 6.61 1.94
N PRO A 339 -9.94 7.87 2.43
CA PRO A 339 -11.07 8.75 2.71
C PRO A 339 -11.80 9.29 1.47
N TYR A 340 -11.27 9.08 0.30
CA TYR A 340 -11.86 9.53 -0.97
C TYR A 340 -12.81 8.51 -1.59
N ASN A 341 -12.86 7.29 -1.05
CA ASN A 341 -13.75 6.23 -1.50
C ASN A 341 -15.13 6.32 -0.84
N ASP A 342 -16.14 5.73 -1.45
CA ASP A 342 -17.44 5.54 -0.80
C ASP A 342 -17.29 4.76 0.52
N PHE A 343 -17.81 5.30 1.61
CA PHE A 343 -17.66 4.73 2.95
C PHE A 343 -18.23 3.31 3.04
N ASN A 344 -19.41 3.07 2.46
CA ASN A 344 -20.08 1.78 2.56
C ASN A 344 -19.38 0.71 1.71
N PHE A 345 -18.85 1.08 0.56
CA PHE A 345 -18.00 0.21 -0.24
C PHE A 345 -16.75 -0.23 0.53
N MET A 346 -16.04 0.72 1.13
CA MET A 346 -14.81 0.42 1.87
C MET A 346 -15.09 -0.41 3.15
N LYS A 347 -16.17 -0.09 3.86
CA LYS A 347 -16.65 -0.88 5.00
C LYS A 347 -16.94 -2.32 4.56
N ARG A 348 -17.71 -2.49 3.47
CA ARG A 348 -18.05 -3.80 2.91
C ARG A 348 -16.79 -4.59 2.56
N TRP A 349 -15.82 -3.96 1.90
CA TRP A 349 -14.56 -4.59 1.56
C TRP A 349 -13.79 -5.08 2.81
N CYS A 350 -13.62 -4.21 3.81
CA CYS A 350 -12.95 -4.59 5.07
C CYS A 350 -13.67 -5.76 5.76
N HIS A 351 -14.99 -5.72 5.80
CA HIS A 351 -15.83 -6.78 6.38
C HIS A 351 -15.65 -8.12 5.65
N GLU A 352 -15.81 -8.13 4.33
CA GLU A 352 -15.67 -9.35 3.51
C GLU A 352 -14.24 -9.92 3.54
N MET A 353 -13.23 -9.08 3.69
CA MET A 353 -11.85 -9.52 3.86
C MET A 353 -11.62 -10.18 5.23
N ASP A 354 -12.24 -9.65 6.31
CA ASP A 354 -12.13 -10.25 7.64
C ASP A 354 -12.92 -11.56 7.76
N GLU A 355 -14.06 -11.69 7.05
CA GLU A 355 -14.84 -12.93 6.96
C GLU A 355 -14.09 -14.03 6.18
N GLU A 356 -13.48 -13.68 5.04
CA GLU A 356 -12.74 -14.63 4.21
C GLU A 356 -11.39 -15.02 4.83
N TYR A 357 -10.72 -14.06 5.47
CA TYR A 357 -9.38 -14.19 6.04
C TYR A 357 -9.33 -13.61 7.46
N PRO A 358 -9.84 -14.35 8.47
CA PRO A 358 -9.92 -13.85 9.84
C PRO A 358 -8.60 -13.32 10.37
N GLY A 359 -8.60 -12.07 10.79
CA GLY A 359 -7.40 -11.39 11.30
C GLY A 359 -6.57 -10.66 10.24
N PHE A 360 -6.84 -10.81 8.95
CA PHE A 360 -6.15 -10.07 7.88
C PHE A 360 -6.19 -8.57 8.13
N ASN A 361 -5.06 -7.89 7.96
CA ASN A 361 -4.96 -6.47 8.26
C ASN A 361 -4.86 -5.63 6.98
N ILE A 362 -5.60 -4.53 7.02
CA ILE A 362 -5.59 -3.50 5.98
C ILE A 362 -5.19 -2.20 6.66
N VAL A 363 -4.22 -1.49 6.10
CA VAL A 363 -3.92 -0.11 6.46
C VAL A 363 -4.47 0.83 5.40
N GLY A 364 -5.33 1.75 5.81
CA GLY A 364 -5.85 2.82 4.95
C GLY A 364 -4.99 4.07 5.03
N GLU A 365 -4.66 4.64 3.89
CA GLU A 365 -4.06 5.96 3.84
C GLU A 365 -5.09 7.01 4.24
N THR A 366 -5.09 7.34 5.52
CA THR A 366 -5.99 8.33 6.12
C THR A 366 -5.28 9.67 6.28
N TRP A 367 -4.98 10.33 5.15
CA TRP A 367 -4.29 11.61 5.16
C TRP A 367 -5.21 12.73 5.65
N VAL A 368 -5.31 12.85 6.96
CA VAL A 368 -6.04 13.90 7.69
C VAL A 368 -5.10 14.54 8.69
N ASN A 369 -5.12 15.87 8.79
CA ASN A 369 -4.13 16.62 9.56
C ASN A 369 -4.42 16.73 11.07
N ASN A 370 -5.31 15.91 11.61
CA ASN A 370 -5.60 15.85 13.04
C ASN A 370 -6.02 14.44 13.48
N ASN A 371 -5.75 14.11 14.74
CA ASN A 371 -5.99 12.79 15.29
C ASN A 371 -7.49 12.41 15.38
N VAL A 372 -8.37 13.38 15.57
CA VAL A 372 -9.82 13.17 15.58
C VAL A 372 -10.28 12.66 14.20
N GLY A 373 -9.87 13.32 13.13
CA GLY A 373 -10.19 12.92 11.76
C GLY A 373 -9.57 11.58 11.37
N VAL A 374 -8.34 11.28 11.82
CA VAL A 374 -7.72 9.96 11.60
C VAL A 374 -8.49 8.87 12.34
N SER A 375 -8.86 9.10 13.62
CA SER A 375 -9.58 8.12 14.44
C SER A 375 -10.98 7.81 13.90
N TYR A 376 -11.62 8.74 13.18
CA TYR A 376 -12.92 8.52 12.54
C TYR A 376 -12.91 7.28 11.63
N TRP A 377 -11.80 7.03 10.95
CA TRP A 377 -11.64 5.93 10.00
C TRP A 377 -11.24 4.59 10.65
N GLN A 378 -10.91 4.58 11.96
CA GLN A 378 -10.50 3.35 12.61
C GLN A 378 -11.72 2.49 13.01
N LYS A 379 -11.60 1.17 12.82
CA LYS A 379 -12.59 0.19 13.33
C LYS A 379 -12.90 0.47 14.80
N ASP A 380 -14.18 0.43 15.15
CA ASP A 380 -14.72 0.66 16.49
C ASP A 380 -14.43 2.06 17.05
N SER A 381 -14.20 3.05 16.20
CA SER A 381 -14.05 4.44 16.60
C SER A 381 -15.31 4.97 17.28
N LYS A 382 -15.17 5.43 18.51
CA LYS A 382 -16.28 6.04 19.28
C LYS A 382 -16.73 7.37 18.67
N LEU A 383 -15.83 8.06 17.97
CA LEU A 383 -16.11 9.37 17.35
C LEU A 383 -16.89 9.22 16.03
N ALA A 384 -16.86 8.05 15.41
CA ALA A 384 -17.63 7.76 14.20
C ALA A 384 -19.01 7.17 14.47
N ALA A 385 -19.35 6.82 15.71
CA ALA A 385 -20.61 6.15 16.05
C ALA A 385 -21.84 6.96 15.58
N PRO A 386 -22.87 6.30 15.02
CA PRO A 386 -23.07 4.85 14.93
C PRO A 386 -22.37 4.17 13.73
N LEU A 387 -21.59 4.89 12.93
CA LEU A 387 -20.85 4.34 11.81
C LEU A 387 -19.64 3.53 12.32
N ASN A 388 -19.28 2.50 11.57
CA ASN A 388 -18.05 1.74 11.78
C ASN A 388 -17.45 1.42 10.42
N SER A 389 -16.21 1.83 10.19
CA SER A 389 -15.52 1.64 8.91
C SER A 389 -15.01 0.21 8.69
N GLU A 390 -14.91 -0.59 9.76
CA GLU A 390 -14.25 -1.91 9.79
C GLU A 390 -12.74 -1.88 9.47
N LEU A 391 -12.16 -0.71 9.16
CA LEU A 391 -10.74 -0.54 8.87
C LEU A 391 -9.89 -0.69 10.15
N LYS A 392 -9.07 -1.72 10.22
CA LYS A 392 -8.26 -1.99 11.42
C LYS A 392 -7.16 -0.94 11.63
N THR A 393 -6.34 -0.69 10.63
CA THR A 393 -5.16 0.18 10.76
C THR A 393 -5.30 1.46 9.92
N VAL A 394 -4.95 2.59 10.53
CA VAL A 394 -4.98 3.93 9.91
C VAL A 394 -3.59 4.57 9.95
N MET A 395 -3.24 5.43 8.98
CA MET A 395 -1.96 6.12 8.94
C MET A 395 -1.98 7.39 9.78
N ASP A 396 -1.01 7.51 10.69
CA ASP A 396 -0.89 8.63 11.65
C ASP A 396 -0.07 9.80 11.06
N PHE A 397 -0.63 10.48 10.06
CA PHE A 397 -0.02 11.67 9.47
C PHE A 397 0.24 12.79 10.49
N PRO A 398 -0.67 13.07 11.46
CA PRO A 398 -0.40 14.09 12.46
C PRO A 398 0.88 13.81 13.27
N LEU A 399 1.12 12.55 13.67
CA LEU A 399 2.34 12.19 14.37
C LEU A 399 3.57 12.36 13.48
N MET A 400 3.48 12.02 12.19
CA MET A 400 4.58 12.20 11.23
C MET A 400 5.02 13.66 11.16
N TYR A 401 4.09 14.60 10.94
CA TYR A 401 4.40 16.04 10.91
C TYR A 401 5.01 16.50 12.24
N LEU A 402 4.49 15.97 13.36
CA LEU A 402 4.98 16.32 14.68
C LEU A 402 6.41 15.82 14.91
N LEU A 403 6.69 14.53 14.61
CA LEU A 403 8.02 13.94 14.81
C LEU A 403 9.09 14.62 13.95
N THR A 404 8.74 15.13 12.78
CA THR A 404 9.68 15.85 11.92
C THR A 404 10.02 17.24 12.46
N SER A 405 9.11 17.88 13.20
CA SER A 405 9.32 19.23 13.75
C SER A 405 9.95 19.23 15.14
N VAL A 406 9.49 18.37 16.06
CA VAL A 406 9.90 18.41 17.47
C VAL A 406 11.39 18.14 17.70
N VAL A 407 12.05 17.42 16.80
CA VAL A 407 13.49 17.15 16.89
C VAL A 407 14.35 18.32 16.41
N ASP A 408 13.77 19.29 15.74
CA ASP A 408 14.42 20.53 15.29
C ASP A 408 14.23 21.70 16.27
N GLU A 409 13.23 21.61 17.15
CA GLU A 409 12.90 22.64 18.12
C GLU A 409 13.65 22.45 19.44
N GLU A 410 13.88 23.55 20.17
CA GLU A 410 14.30 23.49 21.59
C GLU A 410 13.08 23.12 22.46
N THR A 411 13.30 22.30 23.47
CA THR A 411 12.25 21.93 24.44
C THR A 411 12.52 22.74 25.74
N ASP A 412 12.36 24.02 25.67
CA ASP A 412 12.66 24.95 26.77
C ASP A 412 11.44 25.70 27.31
N GLU A 413 10.30 25.60 26.60
CA GLU A 413 9.01 26.15 27.00
C GLU A 413 7.94 25.04 27.08
N TRP A 414 6.75 25.41 27.53
CA TRP A 414 5.65 24.45 27.78
C TRP A 414 4.93 23.96 26.52
N ASP A 415 5.12 24.62 25.37
CA ASP A 415 4.41 24.37 24.11
C ASP A 415 5.34 24.21 22.89
N ASN A 416 6.64 23.93 23.11
CA ASN A 416 7.60 23.68 22.02
C ASN A 416 8.30 22.32 22.16
N GLY A 417 8.95 21.90 21.08
CA GLY A 417 9.71 20.66 21.02
C GLY A 417 8.94 19.45 21.54
N LEU A 418 9.53 18.67 22.42
CA LEU A 418 8.93 17.44 22.97
C LEU A 418 7.67 17.69 23.82
N ALA A 419 7.41 18.93 24.27
CA ALA A 419 6.17 19.26 24.97
C ALA A 419 4.94 19.11 24.03
N LYS A 420 5.08 19.44 22.75
CA LYS A 420 4.06 19.19 21.73
C LYS A 420 3.78 17.70 21.58
N LEU A 421 4.82 16.86 21.61
CA LEU A 421 4.65 15.40 21.53
C LEU A 421 3.92 14.84 22.75
N TYR A 422 4.26 15.31 23.95
CA TYR A 422 3.52 14.95 25.17
C TYR A 422 2.03 15.31 25.04
N ALA A 423 1.72 16.54 24.62
CA ALA A 423 0.36 17.01 24.44
C ALA A 423 -0.40 16.18 23.37
N TYR A 424 0.26 15.79 22.27
CA TYR A 424 -0.33 14.96 21.24
C TYR A 424 -0.66 13.54 21.76
N LEU A 425 0.28 12.89 22.42
CA LEU A 425 0.10 11.54 22.96
C LEU A 425 -0.96 11.47 24.06
N SER A 426 -1.17 12.58 24.80
CA SER A 426 -2.26 12.66 25.78
C SER A 426 -3.66 12.58 25.17
N GLN A 427 -3.77 12.75 23.84
CA GLN A 427 -5.01 12.66 23.07
C GLN A 427 -5.24 11.25 22.49
N ASP A 428 -4.40 10.28 22.78
CA ASP A 428 -4.53 8.90 22.28
C ASP A 428 -5.87 8.24 22.66
N MET A 429 -6.61 8.82 23.62
CA MET A 429 -7.97 8.40 24.00
C MET A 429 -8.99 8.48 22.85
N VAL A 430 -8.72 9.23 21.79
CA VAL A 430 -9.61 9.33 20.62
C VAL A 430 -9.58 8.07 19.75
N TYR A 431 -8.49 7.29 19.81
CA TYR A 431 -8.33 6.06 19.04
C TYR A 431 -9.00 4.87 19.73
N ALA A 432 -9.63 4.02 18.96
CA ALA A 432 -10.16 2.74 19.48
C ALA A 432 -9.01 1.79 19.86
N ASN A 433 -7.93 1.78 19.09
CA ASN A 433 -6.74 0.98 19.36
C ASN A 433 -5.47 1.68 18.83
N THR A 434 -4.64 2.16 19.73
CA THR A 434 -3.38 2.86 19.37
C THR A 434 -2.31 1.95 18.78
N ASN A 435 -2.39 0.62 18.97
CA ASN A 435 -1.49 -0.32 18.31
C ASN A 435 -1.81 -0.50 16.80
N ASN A 436 -3.01 -0.12 16.39
CA ASN A 436 -3.47 -0.15 15.00
C ASN A 436 -3.28 1.22 14.31
N LEU A 437 -2.15 1.85 14.53
CA LEU A 437 -1.70 3.06 13.86
C LEU A 437 -0.43 2.74 13.07
N LEU A 438 -0.38 3.06 11.79
CA LEU A 438 0.86 3.06 11.03
C LEU A 438 1.56 4.39 11.27
N THR A 439 2.74 4.36 11.89
CA THR A 439 3.52 5.54 12.25
C THR A 439 4.76 5.64 11.37
N PHE A 440 5.18 6.82 10.99
CA PHE A 440 6.29 7.01 10.05
C PHE A 440 6.92 8.40 10.20
N LEU A 441 8.12 8.58 9.64
CA LEU A 441 8.82 9.86 9.59
C LEU A 441 8.65 10.54 8.23
N ALA A 442 8.50 9.76 7.17
CA ALA A 442 8.31 10.20 5.80
C ALA A 442 7.70 9.08 4.96
N ASN A 443 7.15 9.43 3.80
CA ASN A 443 6.74 8.49 2.78
C ASN A 443 7.09 9.04 1.37
N HIS A 444 6.62 8.37 0.33
CA HIS A 444 6.89 8.74 -1.07
C HIS A 444 6.13 9.99 -1.57
N ASP A 445 5.23 10.57 -0.76
CA ASP A 445 4.41 11.75 -1.07
C ASP A 445 4.76 12.97 -0.22
N THR A 446 5.59 12.80 0.81
CA THR A 446 6.06 13.88 1.70
C THR A 446 7.53 14.16 1.49
N ASP A 447 8.03 15.26 2.01
CA ASP A 447 9.48 15.46 2.13
C ASP A 447 10.11 14.25 2.80
N ARG A 448 11.34 13.86 2.41
CA ARG A 448 12.09 12.89 3.19
C ARG A 448 12.32 13.44 4.60
N PHE A 449 12.46 12.53 5.57
CA PHE A 449 12.77 12.95 6.94
C PHE A 449 13.96 13.88 6.99
N GLN A 450 14.98 13.66 6.15
CA GLN A 450 16.08 14.59 5.92
C GLN A 450 15.77 15.42 4.67
N PRO A 451 15.21 16.65 4.80
CA PRO A 451 14.79 17.42 3.62
C PRO A 451 15.95 18.08 2.89
N THR A 452 17.12 18.20 3.51
CA THR A 452 18.32 18.83 2.95
C THR A 452 19.58 18.07 3.33
N LYS A 453 20.68 18.32 2.60
CA LYS A 453 21.98 17.74 2.89
C LYS A 453 22.48 18.11 4.30
N GLU A 454 22.32 19.37 4.72
CA GLU A 454 22.70 19.83 6.05
C GLU A 454 21.97 19.04 7.15
N LYS A 455 20.66 18.81 6.99
CA LYS A 455 19.88 17.99 7.92
C LYS A 455 20.38 16.54 7.93
N ALA A 456 20.74 15.98 6.75
CA ALA A 456 21.26 14.62 6.65
C ALA A 456 22.67 14.47 7.29
N GLU A 457 23.48 15.52 7.31
CA GLU A 457 24.76 15.54 8.02
C GLU A 457 24.58 15.55 9.55
N ASN A 458 23.40 15.95 10.06
CA ASN A 458 23.06 15.90 11.48
C ASN A 458 22.39 14.58 11.87
N ILE A 459 23.19 13.53 12.03
CA ILE A 459 22.69 12.21 12.42
C ILE A 459 21.99 12.20 13.81
N THR A 460 22.30 13.14 14.69
CA THR A 460 21.65 13.24 16.01
C THR A 460 20.15 13.46 15.88
N ARG A 461 19.74 14.28 14.92
CA ARG A 461 18.33 14.51 14.56
C ARG A 461 17.63 13.18 14.21
N TYR A 462 18.24 12.38 13.34
CA TYR A 462 17.74 11.09 12.95
C TYR A 462 17.68 10.09 14.13
N LYS A 463 18.73 10.08 14.97
CA LYS A 463 18.78 9.20 16.15
C LYS A 463 17.62 9.47 17.11
N GLN A 464 17.28 10.74 17.37
CA GLN A 464 16.12 11.09 18.19
C GLN A 464 14.81 10.65 17.55
N ALA A 465 14.59 10.96 16.28
CA ALA A 465 13.36 10.65 15.59
C ALA A 465 13.13 9.14 15.45
N LEU A 466 14.16 8.37 15.06
CA LEU A 466 14.06 6.92 14.94
C LEU A 466 13.81 6.26 16.30
N ALA A 467 14.45 6.73 17.37
CA ALA A 467 14.19 6.23 18.72
C ALA A 467 12.73 6.45 19.13
N LEU A 468 12.18 7.64 18.88
CA LEU A 468 10.76 7.94 19.11
C LEU A 468 9.86 7.02 18.25
N LEU A 469 10.10 6.94 16.95
CA LEU A 469 9.32 6.12 16.04
C LEU A 469 9.23 4.66 16.49
N LEU A 470 10.36 4.08 16.93
CA LEU A 470 10.46 2.65 17.25
C LEU A 470 10.03 2.30 18.69
N THR A 471 9.85 3.29 19.57
CA THR A 471 9.47 3.04 20.97
C THR A 471 8.09 3.55 21.35
N LEU A 472 7.49 4.44 20.53
CA LEU A 472 6.10 4.86 20.70
C LEU A 472 5.14 3.74 20.22
N ARG A 473 3.83 4.01 20.32
CA ARG A 473 2.78 3.07 19.91
C ARG A 473 2.66 2.97 18.38
N GLY A 474 2.05 1.88 17.90
CA GLY A 474 1.75 1.63 16.50
C GLY A 474 2.79 0.76 15.78
N THR A 475 2.55 0.56 14.49
CA THR A 475 3.44 -0.15 13.57
C THR A 475 4.34 0.87 12.88
N PRO A 476 5.65 0.90 13.14
CA PRO A 476 6.55 1.85 12.50
C PRO A 476 6.79 1.49 11.04
N GLN A 477 6.84 2.51 10.17
CA GLN A 477 7.22 2.41 8.78
C GLN A 477 8.45 3.29 8.51
N LEU A 478 9.44 2.70 7.82
CA LEU A 478 10.58 3.41 7.26
C LEU A 478 10.39 3.61 5.77
N TYR A 479 10.78 4.77 5.25
CA TYR A 479 10.86 5.01 3.82
C TYR A 479 12.26 4.63 3.32
N TYR A 480 12.36 3.88 2.20
CA TYR A 480 13.65 3.38 1.70
C TYR A 480 14.69 4.49 1.56
N GLY A 481 15.89 4.19 2.04
CA GLY A 481 17.01 5.14 2.04
C GLY A 481 17.11 6.03 3.27
N ASP A 482 16.09 6.09 4.15
CA ASP A 482 16.21 6.82 5.42
C ASP A 482 17.30 6.22 6.30
N GLU A 483 17.48 4.87 6.24
CA GLU A 483 18.49 4.12 6.97
C GLU A 483 19.93 4.35 6.49
N ILE A 484 20.12 5.08 5.41
CA ILE A 484 21.42 5.52 4.88
C ILE A 484 21.52 7.05 4.75
N GLY A 485 20.53 7.76 5.28
CA GLY A 485 20.51 9.23 5.31
C GLY A 485 20.27 9.88 3.96
N MET A 486 19.49 9.26 3.05
CA MET A 486 19.03 9.91 1.81
C MET A 486 18.20 11.16 2.15
N TYR A 487 18.37 12.21 1.34
CA TYR A 487 17.70 13.49 1.57
C TYR A 487 17.07 14.03 0.30
N ALA A 488 15.89 14.60 0.42
CA ALA A 488 15.18 15.35 -0.63
C ALA A 488 13.97 16.07 -0.06
N ASN A 489 13.51 17.09 -0.76
CA ASN A 489 12.27 17.80 -0.47
C ASN A 489 11.40 17.92 -1.74
N LYS A 490 10.12 18.22 -1.54
CA LYS A 490 9.09 18.25 -2.60
C LYS A 490 9.14 19.51 -3.47
N SER A 491 10.06 20.44 -3.23
CA SER A 491 10.10 21.73 -3.92
C SER A 491 10.39 21.64 -5.41
N VAL A 492 10.97 20.52 -5.88
CA VAL A 492 11.26 20.27 -7.31
C VAL A 492 10.08 19.55 -7.97
N ASN A 493 9.86 18.30 -7.63
CA ASN A 493 8.75 17.45 -8.07
C ASN A 493 8.74 16.15 -7.25
N ASP A 494 7.70 15.32 -7.43
CA ASP A 494 7.59 14.03 -6.73
C ASP A 494 8.71 13.05 -7.11
N GLY A 495 9.19 13.06 -8.35
CA GLY A 495 10.29 12.19 -8.79
C GLY A 495 11.60 12.48 -8.05
N ALA A 496 11.84 13.74 -7.70
CA ALA A 496 13.02 14.15 -6.94
C ALA A 496 13.02 13.62 -5.49
N LEU A 497 11.84 13.38 -4.90
CA LEU A 497 11.72 12.69 -3.61
C LEU A 497 12.02 11.20 -3.72
N ARG A 498 11.70 10.62 -4.87
CA ARG A 498 11.66 9.20 -5.19
C ARG A 498 12.94 8.78 -5.89
N GLN A 499 14.08 9.17 -5.31
CA GLN A 499 15.43 8.95 -5.84
C GLN A 499 15.75 7.45 -5.93
N ASP A 500 16.68 7.10 -6.84
CA ASP A 500 17.23 5.76 -6.90
C ASP A 500 18.00 5.40 -5.62
N PHE A 501 17.84 4.17 -5.17
CA PHE A 501 18.68 3.64 -4.09
C PHE A 501 20.10 3.41 -4.63
N PRO A 502 21.14 3.97 -3.97
CA PRO A 502 22.51 3.88 -4.48
C PRO A 502 23.02 2.43 -4.51
N GLY A 503 23.43 1.96 -5.68
CA GLY A 503 23.89 0.58 -5.91
C GLY A 503 22.81 -0.33 -6.48
N GLY A 504 21.63 0.20 -6.77
CA GLY A 504 20.54 -0.56 -7.39
C GLY A 504 20.77 -0.87 -8.87
N TRP A 505 21.72 -0.20 -9.51
CA TRP A 505 22.06 -0.41 -10.93
C TRP A 505 23.55 -0.71 -11.10
N ALA A 506 23.87 -1.53 -12.10
CA ALA A 506 25.24 -1.98 -12.36
C ALA A 506 26.25 -0.84 -12.62
N GLU A 507 25.77 0.30 -13.16
CA GLU A 507 26.58 1.48 -13.43
C GLU A 507 26.78 2.42 -12.24
N ASP A 508 26.14 2.15 -11.10
CA ASP A 508 26.24 3.00 -9.91
C ASP A 508 27.67 2.97 -9.35
N LYS A 509 28.21 4.14 -9.05
CA LYS A 509 29.58 4.28 -8.50
C LYS A 509 29.70 3.78 -7.08
N ASN A 510 28.63 3.90 -6.31
CA ASN A 510 28.54 3.51 -4.90
C ASN A 510 27.45 2.45 -4.75
N ASN A 511 27.69 1.47 -3.89
CA ASN A 511 26.72 0.42 -3.59
C ASN A 511 26.37 0.46 -2.10
N ALA A 512 25.25 1.11 -1.77
CA ALA A 512 24.82 1.24 -0.38
C ALA A 512 24.22 -0.05 0.21
N PHE A 513 24.02 -1.09 -0.58
CA PHE A 513 23.64 -2.41 -0.07
C PHE A 513 24.80 -3.09 0.67
N THR A 514 26.03 -2.67 0.43
CA THR A 514 27.21 -3.26 1.08
C THR A 514 27.89 -2.27 2.03
N LYS A 515 28.54 -2.78 3.05
CA LYS A 515 29.29 -1.96 4.03
C LYS A 515 30.42 -1.18 3.39
N GLU A 516 31.13 -1.81 2.43
CA GLU A 516 32.27 -1.26 1.72
C GLU A 516 31.85 -0.18 0.74
N GLY A 517 30.66 -0.30 0.16
CA GLY A 517 30.12 0.68 -0.80
C GLY A 517 29.44 1.88 -0.13
N ARG A 518 29.08 1.77 1.17
CA ARG A 518 28.54 2.90 1.94
C ARG A 518 29.64 3.87 2.34
N THR A 519 29.36 5.16 2.32
CA THR A 519 30.21 6.18 2.95
C THR A 519 30.26 5.99 4.48
N LYS A 520 31.19 6.65 5.15
CA LYS A 520 31.27 6.61 6.63
C LYS A 520 29.95 7.03 7.28
N LEU A 521 29.34 8.12 6.80
CA LEU A 521 28.08 8.62 7.34
C LEU A 521 26.92 7.65 7.06
N GLN A 522 26.84 7.10 5.85
CA GLN A 522 25.82 6.08 5.52
C GLN A 522 25.95 4.82 6.39
N ASN A 523 27.17 4.36 6.69
CA ASN A 523 27.40 3.27 7.63
C ASN A 523 26.94 3.63 9.05
N GLU A 524 27.18 4.87 9.51
CA GLU A 524 26.70 5.29 10.82
C GLU A 524 25.16 5.28 10.92
N TYR A 525 24.46 5.75 9.87
CA TYR A 525 23.01 5.66 9.76
C TYR A 525 22.53 4.21 9.77
N PHE A 526 23.12 3.37 8.91
CA PHE A 526 22.74 1.98 8.75
C PHE A 526 22.96 1.18 10.04
N ASP A 527 24.15 1.27 10.64
CA ASP A 527 24.52 0.51 11.86
C ASP A 527 23.62 0.91 13.04
N PHE A 528 23.29 2.19 13.14
CA PHE A 528 22.36 2.68 14.15
C PHE A 528 20.94 2.12 13.91
N SER A 529 20.42 2.25 12.70
CA SER A 529 19.09 1.75 12.32
C SER A 529 19.00 0.24 12.54
N LYS A 530 19.97 -0.53 12.03
CA LYS A 530 20.07 -1.98 12.20
C LYS A 530 19.99 -2.38 13.67
N ARG A 531 20.72 -1.68 14.55
CA ARG A 531 20.71 -1.99 15.98
C ARG A 531 19.34 -1.82 16.61
N LEU A 532 18.68 -0.70 16.36
CA LEU A 532 17.36 -0.41 16.94
C LEU A 532 16.28 -1.33 16.38
N LEU A 533 16.29 -1.57 15.07
CA LEU A 533 15.33 -2.42 14.40
C LEU A 533 15.41 -3.89 14.87
N ASN A 534 16.64 -4.42 14.94
CA ASN A 534 16.83 -5.79 15.44
C ASN A 534 16.54 -5.93 16.94
N TRP A 535 16.82 -4.90 17.75
CA TRP A 535 16.40 -4.88 19.14
C TRP A 535 14.87 -4.86 19.28
N ARG A 536 14.17 -4.08 18.45
CA ARG A 536 12.71 -4.00 18.47
C ARG A 536 12.06 -5.32 18.07
N LYS A 537 12.69 -6.06 17.17
CA LYS A 537 12.19 -7.36 16.71
C LYS A 537 12.04 -8.33 17.89
N GLY A 538 10.80 -8.69 18.20
CA GLY A 538 10.47 -9.54 19.35
C GLY A 538 10.36 -8.82 20.70
N ASN A 539 10.62 -7.52 20.78
CA ASN A 539 10.39 -6.74 22.00
C ASN A 539 8.91 -6.39 22.18
N LYS A 540 8.21 -7.18 23.00
CA LYS A 540 6.78 -7.03 23.21
C LYS A 540 6.40 -5.76 23.99
N ALA A 541 7.32 -5.21 24.79
CA ALA A 541 7.05 -3.99 25.53
C ALA A 541 6.84 -2.80 24.57
N VAL A 542 7.69 -2.61 23.57
CA VAL A 542 7.54 -1.52 22.60
C VAL A 542 6.44 -1.81 21.56
N ALA A 543 6.15 -3.08 21.28
CA ALA A 543 5.10 -3.46 20.34
C ALA A 543 3.70 -3.26 20.94
N TYR A 544 3.43 -3.81 22.11
CA TYR A 544 2.09 -3.93 22.69
C TYR A 544 1.93 -3.31 24.08
N GLY A 545 3.02 -2.79 24.67
CA GLY A 545 3.01 -2.28 26.02
C GLY A 545 2.16 -1.02 26.19
N THR A 546 1.62 -0.86 27.38
CA THR A 546 0.96 0.38 27.79
C THR A 546 1.99 1.50 27.90
N LEU A 547 1.60 2.72 27.54
CA LEU A 547 2.41 3.91 27.68
C LEU A 547 2.16 4.55 29.05
N THR A 548 3.23 4.85 29.78
CA THR A 548 3.23 5.79 30.92
C THR A 548 4.25 6.88 30.59
N HIS A 549 3.84 8.15 30.61
CA HIS A 549 4.72 9.26 30.26
C HIS A 549 4.60 10.43 31.23
N TYR A 550 5.67 11.18 31.37
CA TYR A 550 5.77 12.32 32.26
C TYR A 550 5.75 13.62 31.49
N ALA A 551 5.13 14.65 32.05
CA ALA A 551 5.27 16.01 31.57
C ALA A 551 6.75 16.42 31.53
N ILE A 552 7.13 17.24 30.57
CA ILE A 552 8.51 17.66 30.36
C ILE A 552 9.06 18.39 31.59
N ARG A 553 10.30 18.09 31.98
CA ARG A 553 11.04 18.76 33.05
C ARG A 553 12.45 19.05 32.57
N ASN A 554 12.86 20.31 32.69
CA ASN A 554 14.18 20.79 32.23
C ASN A 554 14.49 20.32 30.79
N GLY A 555 13.50 20.39 29.87
CA GLY A 555 13.66 19.94 28.50
C GLY A 555 13.82 18.41 28.31
N VAL A 556 13.68 17.63 29.40
CA VAL A 556 13.77 16.17 29.35
C VAL A 556 12.37 15.55 29.33
N TYR A 557 12.14 14.67 28.36
CA TYR A 557 10.95 13.85 28.25
C TYR A 557 11.26 12.42 28.66
N VAL A 558 10.44 11.87 29.58
CA VAL A 558 10.58 10.49 30.06
C VAL A 558 9.26 9.75 29.88
N TYR A 559 9.33 8.56 29.28
CA TYR A 559 8.19 7.66 29.15
C TYR A 559 8.61 6.19 29.20
N SER A 560 7.67 5.32 29.44
CA SER A 560 7.88 3.88 29.53
C SER A 560 6.83 3.11 28.77
N ARG A 561 7.22 1.96 28.23
CA ARG A 561 6.34 0.93 27.68
C ARG A 561 6.42 -0.30 28.57
N LEU A 562 5.25 -0.81 29.00
CA LEU A 562 5.15 -1.97 29.90
C LEU A 562 4.24 -3.06 29.32
N TYR A 563 4.77 -4.26 29.14
CA TYR A 563 4.02 -5.44 28.71
C TYR A 563 4.35 -6.65 29.56
N LYS A 564 3.38 -7.18 30.34
CA LYS A 564 3.53 -8.42 31.13
C LYS A 564 4.85 -8.50 31.93
N GLY A 565 5.23 -7.39 32.59
CA GLY A 565 6.44 -7.27 33.39
C GLY A 565 7.72 -6.89 32.62
N GLN A 566 7.74 -6.98 31.30
CA GLN A 566 8.83 -6.43 30.48
C GLN A 566 8.65 -4.92 30.35
N ARG A 567 9.66 -4.15 30.70
CA ARG A 567 9.64 -2.69 30.69
C ARG A 567 10.78 -2.13 29.85
N VAL A 568 10.45 -1.12 29.07
CA VAL A 568 11.42 -0.25 28.37
C VAL A 568 11.13 1.18 28.79
N THR A 569 12.14 1.91 29.27
CA THR A 569 12.01 3.34 29.62
C THR A 569 12.91 4.18 28.73
N VAL A 570 12.37 5.23 28.18
CA VAL A 570 13.04 6.14 27.25
C VAL A 570 13.18 7.51 27.91
N LEU A 571 14.39 8.05 27.84
CA LEU A 571 14.72 9.39 28.34
C LEU A 571 15.31 10.19 27.18
N ILE A 572 14.78 11.37 26.91
CA ILE A 572 15.20 12.21 25.78
C ILE A 572 15.42 13.62 26.26
N ASN A 573 16.61 14.15 26.01
CA ASN A 573 16.90 15.57 26.15
C ASN A 573 16.54 16.29 24.84
N GLY A 574 15.50 17.11 24.85
CA GLY A 574 15.03 17.90 23.71
C GLY A 574 15.73 19.26 23.58
N THR A 575 16.89 19.46 24.25
CA THR A 575 17.60 20.72 24.21
C THR A 575 19.03 20.57 23.67
N SER A 576 19.59 21.66 23.18
CA SER A 576 20.97 21.73 22.67
C SER A 576 22.04 21.81 23.79
N LYS A 577 21.64 21.72 25.07
CA LYS A 577 22.51 21.75 26.24
C LYS A 577 22.34 20.51 27.10
N PRO A 578 23.36 20.05 27.84
CA PRO A 578 23.18 19.01 28.84
C PRO A 578 22.10 19.38 29.86
N GLN A 579 21.27 18.42 30.24
CA GLN A 579 20.19 18.60 31.20
C GLN A 579 20.29 17.59 32.33
N THR A 580 19.88 18.00 33.52
CA THR A 580 19.87 17.15 34.72
C THR A 580 18.47 17.14 35.33
N VAL A 581 17.99 15.96 35.66
CA VAL A 581 16.70 15.73 36.34
C VAL A 581 16.90 14.79 37.53
N ASP A 582 15.98 14.87 38.50
CA ASP A 582 15.99 14.01 39.69
C ASP A 582 15.38 12.64 39.35
N ALA A 583 16.08 11.56 39.62
CA ALA A 583 15.63 10.21 39.32
C ALA A 583 14.38 9.81 40.14
N SER A 584 14.24 10.34 41.36
CA SER A 584 13.10 10.05 42.24
C SER A 584 11.73 10.45 41.65
N ILE A 585 11.72 11.42 40.73
CA ILE A 585 10.50 11.84 40.02
C ILE A 585 9.95 10.69 39.15
N TYR A 586 10.81 9.79 38.70
CA TYR A 586 10.49 8.77 37.68
C TYR A 586 10.47 7.34 38.25
N GLU A 587 10.34 7.15 39.56
CA GLU A 587 10.35 5.83 40.22
C GLU A 587 9.32 4.87 39.65
N GLU A 588 8.16 5.36 39.22
CA GLU A 588 7.10 4.52 38.60
C GLU A 588 7.58 3.85 37.30
N VAL A 589 8.49 4.46 36.56
CA VAL A 589 8.97 3.99 35.24
C VAL A 589 10.46 3.59 35.22
N LEU A 590 11.19 3.87 36.29
CA LEU A 590 12.60 3.48 36.47
C LEU A 590 12.73 2.48 37.63
N PRO A 591 12.43 1.18 37.41
CA PRO A 591 12.51 0.17 38.47
C PRO A 591 13.94 -0.05 38.97
N SER A 592 14.95 0.39 38.23
CA SER A 592 16.36 0.42 38.59
C SER A 592 17.05 1.56 37.83
N LEU A 593 18.05 2.17 38.47
CA LEU A 593 18.90 3.16 37.82
C LEU A 593 19.96 2.51 36.90
N SER A 594 19.98 1.19 36.80
CA SER A 594 20.90 0.44 35.94
C SER A 594 20.16 -0.53 35.04
N ALA A 595 20.32 -0.38 33.71
CA ALA A 595 19.74 -1.26 32.71
C ALA A 595 20.64 -1.36 31.46
N PHE A 596 20.24 -2.20 30.51
CA PHE A 596 20.84 -2.22 29.18
C PHE A 596 20.38 -0.97 28.40
N ASP A 597 21.33 -0.15 27.97
CA ASP A 597 21.06 1.02 27.11
C ASP A 597 21.16 0.57 25.64
N VAL A 598 20.02 0.52 24.97
CA VAL A 598 19.91 0.10 23.58
C VAL A 598 20.66 1.03 22.62
N MET A 599 20.72 2.33 22.95
CA MET A 599 21.39 3.33 22.10
C MET A 599 22.89 3.07 21.99
N THR A 600 23.51 2.59 23.06
CA THR A 600 24.95 2.34 23.11
C THR A 600 25.31 0.85 23.03
N GLY A 601 24.34 -0.04 23.24
CA GLY A 601 24.56 -1.49 23.32
C GLY A 601 25.31 -1.92 24.60
N LYS A 602 25.31 -1.10 25.65
CA LYS A 602 26.04 -1.34 26.90
C LYS A 602 25.11 -1.14 28.11
N ARG A 603 25.52 -1.68 29.27
CA ARG A 603 24.85 -1.35 30.52
C ARG A 603 25.14 0.11 30.89
N ARG A 604 24.09 0.84 31.21
CA ARG A 604 24.16 2.22 31.71
C ARG A 604 23.63 2.27 33.14
N THR A 605 24.30 3.05 33.97
CA THR A 605 23.89 3.28 35.36
C THR A 605 23.83 4.79 35.60
N PHE A 606 22.73 5.24 36.15
CA PHE A 606 22.56 6.61 36.64
C PHE A 606 22.71 6.64 38.15
N ASN A 607 22.93 7.85 38.68
CA ASN A 607 22.81 8.19 40.09
C ASN A 607 21.45 8.84 40.35
N ASP A 608 21.19 9.30 41.56
CA ASP A 608 19.97 10.04 41.94
C ASP A 608 19.70 11.25 41.03
N LYS A 609 20.74 11.80 40.43
CA LYS A 609 20.65 12.83 39.38
C LYS A 609 20.97 12.21 38.02
N ILE A 610 20.00 12.23 37.11
CA ILE A 610 20.14 11.76 35.75
C ILE A 610 20.59 12.92 34.87
N THR A 611 21.82 12.86 34.35
CA THR A 611 22.33 13.85 33.40
C THR A 611 22.34 13.26 31.99
N LEU A 612 21.70 13.96 31.06
CA LEU A 612 21.69 13.64 29.62
C LEU A 612 22.47 14.72 28.87
N GLY A 613 23.32 14.30 27.95
CA GLY A 613 24.01 15.21 27.03
C GLY A 613 23.04 15.97 26.12
N ALA A 614 23.55 16.95 25.38
CA ALA A 614 22.75 17.71 24.39
C ALA A 614 22.11 16.76 23.39
N ARG A 615 20.78 16.86 23.21
CA ARG A 615 20.00 16.02 22.29
C ARG A 615 20.17 14.51 22.52
N GLU A 616 20.64 14.08 23.68
CA GLU A 616 20.85 12.67 23.98
C GLU A 616 19.54 11.92 24.17
N VAL A 617 19.49 10.69 23.63
CA VAL A 617 18.45 9.70 23.89
C VAL A 617 19.05 8.52 24.60
N VAL A 618 18.37 8.00 25.61
CA VAL A 618 18.68 6.76 26.32
C VAL A 618 17.47 5.86 26.31
N ILE A 619 17.65 4.62 25.92
CA ILE A 619 16.61 3.58 25.94
C ILE A 619 17.04 2.51 26.93
N MET A 620 16.42 2.51 28.11
CA MET A 620 16.69 1.55 29.19
C MET A 620 15.79 0.33 29.02
N ASP A 621 16.35 -0.81 28.63
CA ASP A 621 15.63 -2.09 28.54
C ASP A 621 15.87 -2.92 29.81
N TYR A 622 14.80 -3.22 30.56
CA TYR A 622 14.79 -4.01 31.79
C TYR A 622 14.38 -5.47 31.56
N GLY A 623 14.16 -5.85 30.30
CA GLY A 623 13.87 -7.23 29.94
C GLY A 623 15.09 -8.17 30.01
N PRO A 624 14.95 -9.46 29.71
CA PRO A 624 16.08 -10.35 29.57
C PRO A 624 17.05 -9.80 28.53
N THR A 625 18.33 -9.81 28.87
CA THR A 625 19.42 -9.23 28.05
C THR A 625 19.34 -9.75 26.61
N PRO A 626 19.28 -8.88 25.58
CA PRO A 626 19.35 -9.32 24.21
C PRO A 626 20.64 -10.12 23.98
N ASN A 627 20.56 -11.14 23.14
CA ASN A 627 21.70 -11.99 22.79
C ASN A 627 22.88 -11.13 22.32
N PRO A 628 24.07 -11.19 22.94
CA PRO A 628 25.22 -10.34 22.59
C PRO A 628 25.80 -10.59 21.18
N SER A 629 25.23 -11.54 20.43
CA SER A 629 25.60 -11.84 19.02
C SER A 629 24.77 -11.09 17.96
N LEU A 630 23.93 -10.12 18.33
CA LEU A 630 23.21 -9.25 17.40
C LEU A 630 23.93 -7.92 17.16
#